data_239d8db69698f5a7651a87936094335b
#
_entry.id   239d8db69698f5a7651a87936094335b
#
_cell.length_a   1.000
_cell.length_b   1.000
_cell.length_c   1.000
_cell.angle_alpha   90.00
_cell.angle_beta   90.00
_cell.angle_gamma   90.00
#
_symmetry.space_group_name_H-M   'P 1'
#
loop_
_entity.id
_entity.type
_entity.pdbx_description
1 polymer ?
#
loop_
_entity_poly.entity_id
_entity_poly.type
_entity_poly.pdbx_seq_one_letter_code
_entity_poly.pdbx_strand_id
1 'polypeptide(L)'
;MKLSFPPVITLACLAVQFILYLVLPLQVNLSLLFGLALLIASIGLIVMSFKELQDYETTYIPDGEPEQLVTSGPFAYSRNPIYLGMFGILLATAFLMQSISALLIPVLFISIIQNTWIPHEEKKLEEKFAEDWSAYIEKTSRWLW
;
A
#
# COMPACT_ATOMS: atom_id res chain seq x y z
N MET A 1 -5.56 -21.47 -2.96
CA MET A 1 -5.32 -20.45 -4.03
C MET A 1 -4.17 -19.59 -3.53
N LYS A 2 -2.99 -19.64 -4.15
CA LYS A 2 -1.90 -18.73 -3.76
C LYS A 2 -2.36 -17.31 -4.10
N LEU A 3 -2.52 -16.46 -3.09
CA LEU A 3 -2.79 -15.05 -3.32
C LEU A 3 -1.66 -14.47 -4.18
N SER A 4 -2.00 -13.61 -5.14
CA SER A 4 -1.00 -12.94 -5.95
C SER A 4 -0.23 -11.96 -5.06
N PHE A 5 1.07 -11.96 -5.18
CA PHE A 5 1.98 -11.11 -4.41
C PHE A 5 1.62 -9.61 -4.57
N PRO A 6 1.45 -8.80 -3.51
CA PRO A 6 0.97 -7.43 -3.61
C PRO A 6 1.73 -6.53 -4.61
N PRO A 7 3.07 -6.58 -4.73
CA PRO A 7 3.77 -5.86 -5.79
C PRO A 7 3.32 -6.26 -7.21
N VAL A 8 3.00 -7.54 -7.44
CA VAL A 8 2.47 -8.02 -8.73
C VAL A 8 1.07 -7.46 -8.98
N ILE A 9 0.22 -7.37 -7.94
CA ILE A 9 -1.09 -6.72 -8.03
C ILE A 9 -0.92 -5.25 -8.38
N THR A 10 0.03 -4.55 -7.76
CA THR A 10 0.32 -3.14 -8.04
C THR A 10 0.76 -2.94 -9.50
N LEU A 11 1.65 -3.79 -10.01
CA LEU A 11 2.08 -3.75 -11.42
C LEU A 11 0.92 -4.05 -12.38
N ALA A 12 0.08 -5.02 -12.06
CA ALA A 12 -1.12 -5.31 -12.84
C ALA A 12 -2.09 -4.11 -12.85
N CYS A 13 -2.27 -3.46 -11.71
CA CYS A 13 -3.07 -2.24 -11.60
C CYS A 13 -2.50 -1.10 -12.46
N LEU A 14 -1.18 -0.89 -12.46
CA LEU A 14 -0.53 0.10 -13.32
C LEU A 14 -0.76 -0.21 -14.81
N ALA A 15 -0.66 -1.47 -15.20
CA ALA A 15 -0.93 -1.89 -16.57
C ALA A 15 -2.40 -1.62 -16.96
N VAL A 16 -3.35 -1.93 -16.06
CA VAL A 16 -4.78 -1.65 -16.28
C VAL A 16 -5.06 -0.16 -16.35
N GLN A 17 -4.42 0.66 -15.51
CA GLN A 17 -4.51 2.13 -15.59
C GLN A 17 -4.08 2.63 -16.97
N PHE A 18 -2.96 2.14 -17.47
CA PHE A 18 -2.46 2.53 -18.79
C PHE A 18 -3.41 2.10 -19.92
N ILE A 19 -3.96 0.89 -19.84
CA ILE A 19 -4.96 0.40 -20.79
C ILE A 19 -6.23 1.29 -20.73
N LEU A 20 -6.73 1.60 -19.55
CA LEU A 20 -7.89 2.48 -19.39
C LEU A 20 -7.64 3.89 -19.94
N TYR A 21 -6.45 4.41 -19.73
CA TYR A 21 -6.04 5.70 -20.30
C TYR A 21 -6.10 5.70 -21.84
N LEU A 22 -5.71 4.58 -22.50
CA LEU A 22 -5.74 4.46 -23.95
C LEU A 22 -7.13 4.20 -24.51
N VAL A 23 -7.93 3.35 -23.83
CA VAL A 23 -9.22 2.88 -24.34
C VAL A 23 -10.37 3.82 -23.95
N LEU A 24 -10.29 4.42 -22.76
CA LEU A 24 -11.28 5.34 -22.20
C LEU A 24 -10.63 6.63 -21.73
N PRO A 25 -10.20 7.51 -22.66
CA PRO A 25 -9.41 8.71 -22.34
C PRO A 25 -10.32 9.83 -21.80
N LEU A 26 -10.87 9.64 -20.59
CA LEU A 26 -11.61 10.68 -19.87
C LEU A 26 -10.63 11.65 -19.23
N GLN A 27 -10.13 12.58 -20.04
CA GLN A 27 -9.12 13.54 -19.63
C GLN A 27 -9.72 14.68 -18.79
N VAL A 28 -8.98 15.08 -17.76
CA VAL A 28 -9.31 16.20 -16.87
C VAL A 28 -8.03 16.91 -16.44
N ASN A 29 -8.14 18.20 -16.14
CA ASN A 29 -7.02 18.94 -15.60
C ASN A 29 -6.81 18.62 -14.11
N LEU A 30 -5.96 17.65 -13.83
CA LEU A 30 -5.47 17.35 -12.48
C LEU A 30 -4.13 18.03 -12.23
N SER A 31 -3.79 18.31 -11.00
CA SER A 31 -2.52 18.94 -10.65
C SER A 31 -1.34 17.99 -10.90
N LEU A 32 -0.54 18.25 -11.91
CA LEU A 32 0.69 17.49 -12.20
C LEU A 32 1.71 17.63 -11.05
N LEU A 33 1.81 18.82 -10.46
CA LEU A 33 2.70 19.05 -9.32
C LEU A 33 2.29 18.20 -8.12
N PHE A 34 1.00 18.12 -7.84
CA PHE A 34 0.49 17.25 -6.76
C PHE A 34 0.77 15.78 -7.09
N GLY A 35 0.53 15.32 -8.32
CA GLY A 35 0.84 13.96 -8.76
C GLY A 35 2.31 13.61 -8.57
N LEU A 36 3.22 14.52 -8.96
CA LEU A 36 4.66 14.32 -8.79
C LEU A 36 5.06 14.29 -7.30
N ALA A 37 4.57 15.23 -6.50
CA ALA A 37 4.85 15.27 -5.07
C ALA A 37 4.34 14.00 -4.36
N LEU A 38 3.13 13.54 -4.69
CA LEU A 38 2.55 12.32 -4.16
C LEU A 38 3.36 11.08 -4.57
N LEU A 39 3.86 11.02 -5.80
CA LEU A 39 4.71 9.92 -6.27
C LEU A 39 6.00 9.83 -5.45
N ILE A 40 6.68 10.96 -5.27
CA ILE A 40 7.92 11.03 -4.47
C ILE A 40 7.64 10.63 -3.01
N ALA A 41 6.58 11.17 -2.40
CA ALA A 41 6.19 10.84 -1.03
C ALA A 41 5.85 9.35 -0.87
N SER A 42 5.15 8.76 -1.83
CA SER A 42 4.76 7.34 -1.82
C SER A 42 5.97 6.41 -1.94
N ILE A 43 6.91 6.71 -2.83
CA ILE A 43 8.17 5.97 -2.95
C ILE A 43 8.98 6.11 -1.64
N GLY A 44 9.08 7.32 -1.10
CA GLY A 44 9.75 7.57 0.18
C GLY A 44 9.13 6.76 1.32
N LEU A 45 7.81 6.71 1.41
CA LEU A 45 7.08 5.92 2.42
C LEU A 45 7.40 4.43 2.31
N ILE A 46 7.41 3.88 1.09
CA ILE A 46 7.75 2.47 0.85
C ILE A 46 9.20 2.20 1.27
N VAL A 47 10.15 3.03 0.83
CA VAL A 47 11.57 2.87 1.16
C VAL A 47 11.80 2.94 2.67
N MET A 48 11.20 3.91 3.35
CA MET A 48 11.30 4.05 4.81
C MET A 48 10.68 2.85 5.53
N SER A 49 9.56 2.32 5.04
CA SER A 49 8.92 1.13 5.62
C SER A 49 9.78 -0.12 5.47
N PHE A 50 10.37 -0.34 4.30
CA PHE A 50 11.29 -1.46 4.10
C PHE A 50 12.55 -1.34 4.95
N LYS A 51 13.11 -0.13 5.07
CA LYS A 51 14.25 0.12 5.94
C LYS A 51 13.92 -0.21 7.40
N GLU A 52 12.77 0.23 7.89
CA GLU A 52 12.32 -0.07 9.26
C GLU A 52 12.19 -1.58 9.49
N LEU A 53 11.59 -2.34 8.57
CA LEU A 53 11.51 -3.80 8.66
C LEU A 53 12.90 -4.45 8.65
N GLN A 54 13.82 -3.93 7.86
CA GLN A 54 15.18 -4.43 7.77
C GLN A 54 15.98 -4.14 9.07
N ASP A 55 15.82 -2.96 9.65
CA ASP A 55 16.47 -2.57 10.91
C ASP A 55 16.02 -3.45 12.09
N TYR A 56 14.78 -3.96 12.02
CA TYR A 56 14.24 -4.94 12.99
C TYR A 56 14.53 -6.40 12.62
N GLU A 57 15.32 -6.65 11.57
CA GLU A 57 15.66 -8.01 11.09
C GLU A 57 14.42 -8.90 10.88
N THR A 58 13.27 -8.31 10.53
CA THR A 58 12.03 -9.04 10.29
C THR A 58 11.72 -9.17 8.80
N THR A 59 10.88 -10.13 8.44
CA THR A 59 10.55 -10.37 7.04
C THR A 59 9.75 -9.21 6.43
N TYR A 60 10.13 -8.82 5.22
CA TYR A 60 9.40 -7.91 4.35
C TYR A 60 8.68 -8.66 3.21
N ILE A 61 8.81 -9.98 3.20
CA ILE A 61 8.17 -10.82 2.18
C ILE A 61 6.72 -11.02 2.58
N PRO A 62 5.74 -10.57 1.78
CA PRO A 62 4.33 -10.90 1.99
C PRO A 62 4.17 -12.42 2.09
N ASP A 63 3.38 -12.88 3.05
CA ASP A 63 3.24 -14.31 3.40
C ASP A 63 4.44 -14.94 4.11
N GLY A 64 5.52 -14.20 4.40
CA GLY A 64 6.62 -14.64 5.26
C GLY A 64 6.18 -14.75 6.73
N GLU A 65 7.00 -15.41 7.55
CA GLU A 65 6.79 -15.45 9.00
C GLU A 65 7.47 -14.23 9.65
N PRO A 66 6.70 -13.32 10.29
CA PRO A 66 7.27 -12.15 10.93
C PRO A 66 8.13 -12.55 12.13
N GLU A 67 9.35 -12.02 12.21
CA GLU A 67 10.26 -12.27 13.32
C GLU A 67 9.96 -11.35 14.51
N GLN A 68 9.63 -10.09 14.23
CA GLN A 68 9.33 -9.06 15.22
C GLN A 68 8.11 -8.25 14.81
N LEU A 69 7.39 -7.70 15.80
CA LEU A 69 6.30 -6.74 15.59
C LEU A 69 6.91 -5.33 15.49
N VAL A 70 6.88 -4.74 14.31
CA VAL A 70 7.38 -3.38 14.07
C VAL A 70 6.24 -2.38 14.26
N THR A 71 6.42 -1.45 15.19
CA THR A 71 5.44 -0.42 15.56
C THR A 71 5.99 1.01 15.49
N SER A 72 7.24 1.16 15.03
CA SER A 72 7.98 2.42 14.93
C SER A 72 8.05 2.93 13.49
N GLY A 73 8.64 4.10 13.30
CA GLY A 73 8.77 4.72 11.99
C GLY A 73 7.43 4.91 11.29
N PRO A 74 7.31 4.56 10.00
CA PRO A 74 6.04 4.62 9.27
C PRO A 74 4.92 3.76 9.89
N PHE A 75 5.29 2.66 10.58
CA PHE A 75 4.34 1.77 11.25
C PHE A 75 3.69 2.37 12.50
N ALA A 76 4.23 3.46 13.05
CA ALA A 76 3.58 4.20 14.13
C ALA A 76 2.33 4.97 13.66
N TYR A 77 2.23 5.27 12.37
CA TYR A 77 1.13 6.06 11.78
C TYR A 77 0.13 5.23 11.02
N SER A 78 0.56 4.14 10.43
CA SER A 78 -0.29 3.18 9.70
C SER A 78 0.22 1.77 9.92
N ARG A 79 -0.68 0.80 10.11
CA ARG A 79 -0.27 -0.60 10.19
C ARG A 79 0.16 -1.17 8.83
N ASN A 80 -0.18 -0.48 7.73
CA ASN A 80 0.08 -0.94 6.37
C ASN A 80 0.75 0.14 5.50
N PRO A 81 1.89 0.74 5.94
CA PRO A 81 2.48 1.88 5.24
C PRO A 81 3.00 1.53 3.84
N ILE A 82 3.42 0.28 3.61
CA ILE A 82 3.86 -0.19 2.28
C ILE A 82 2.67 -0.20 1.30
N TYR A 83 1.51 -0.73 1.71
CA TYR A 83 0.31 -0.73 0.88
C TYR A 83 -0.25 0.68 0.67
N LEU A 84 -0.13 1.54 1.67
CA LEU A 84 -0.46 2.96 1.55
C LEU A 84 0.43 3.64 0.50
N GLY A 85 1.72 3.34 0.48
CA GLY A 85 2.64 3.82 -0.55
C GLY A 85 2.30 3.28 -1.95
N MET A 86 1.96 1.99 -2.07
CA MET A 86 1.51 1.40 -3.35
C MET A 86 0.22 2.07 -3.86
N PHE A 87 -0.76 2.30 -2.97
CA PHE A 87 -1.96 3.07 -3.27
C PHE A 87 -1.61 4.49 -3.75
N GLY A 88 -0.68 5.15 -3.05
CA GLY A 88 -0.22 6.49 -3.40
C GLY A 88 0.46 6.56 -4.78
N ILE A 89 1.23 5.54 -5.17
CA ILE A 89 1.81 5.44 -6.53
C ILE A 89 0.70 5.34 -7.57
N LEU A 90 -0.31 4.49 -7.36
CA LEU A 90 -1.44 4.35 -8.29
C LEU A 90 -2.26 5.65 -8.39
N LEU A 91 -2.46 6.34 -7.28
CA LEU A 91 -3.15 7.63 -7.28
C LEU A 91 -2.31 8.70 -7.99
N ALA A 92 -1.01 8.76 -7.71
CA ALA A 92 -0.10 9.69 -8.36
C ALA A 92 -0.06 9.50 -9.89
N THR A 93 0.01 8.26 -10.36
CA THR A 93 0.00 7.95 -11.80
C THR A 93 -1.29 8.38 -12.48
N ALA A 94 -2.47 8.23 -11.82
CA ALA A 94 -3.73 8.75 -12.34
C ALA A 94 -3.72 10.28 -12.51
N PHE A 95 -3.12 11.02 -11.55
CA PHE A 95 -2.92 12.46 -11.67
C PHE A 95 -1.97 12.82 -12.82
N LEU A 96 -0.86 12.09 -12.96
CA LEU A 96 0.10 12.33 -14.05
C LEU A 96 -0.47 11.98 -15.42
N MET A 97 -1.34 10.98 -15.49
CA MET A 97 -2.09 10.64 -16.72
C MET A 97 -3.22 11.61 -17.04
N GLN A 98 -3.57 12.52 -16.12
CA GLN A 98 -4.71 13.45 -16.29
C GLN A 98 -6.02 12.73 -16.61
N SER A 99 -6.29 11.57 -15.96
CA SER A 99 -7.37 10.67 -16.35
C SER A 99 -8.27 10.29 -15.18
N ILE A 100 -9.57 10.59 -15.31
CA ILE A 100 -10.59 10.15 -14.33
C ILE A 100 -10.73 8.63 -14.34
N SER A 101 -10.70 7.98 -15.51
CA SER A 101 -10.82 6.53 -15.59
C SER A 101 -9.70 5.82 -14.84
N ALA A 102 -8.49 6.38 -14.85
CA ALA A 102 -7.36 5.86 -14.10
C ALA A 102 -7.52 6.00 -12.57
N LEU A 103 -8.32 6.96 -12.06
CA LEU A 103 -8.60 7.14 -10.64
C LEU A 103 -9.41 6.00 -10.02
N LEU A 104 -10.10 5.19 -10.83
CA LEU A 104 -10.83 4.02 -10.33
C LEU A 104 -9.88 2.93 -9.81
N ILE A 105 -8.68 2.83 -10.35
CA ILE A 105 -7.76 1.73 -10.06
C ILE A 105 -7.19 1.78 -8.63
N PRO A 106 -6.73 2.93 -8.07
CA PRO A 106 -6.36 2.97 -6.66
C PRO A 106 -7.49 2.54 -5.72
N VAL A 107 -8.75 2.90 -6.01
CA VAL A 107 -9.91 2.49 -5.21
C VAL A 107 -10.10 0.97 -5.26
N LEU A 108 -9.98 0.36 -6.44
CA LEU A 108 -10.03 -1.08 -6.60
C LEU A 108 -8.87 -1.78 -5.89
N PHE A 109 -7.66 -1.24 -6.01
CA PHE A 109 -6.47 -1.76 -5.34
C PHE A 109 -6.66 -1.83 -3.83
N ILE A 110 -7.04 -0.70 -3.19
CA ILE A 110 -7.23 -0.66 -1.74
C ILE A 110 -8.33 -1.63 -1.29
N SER A 111 -9.42 -1.75 -2.08
CA SER A 111 -10.50 -2.70 -1.80
C SER A 111 -10.02 -4.16 -1.86
N ILE A 112 -9.19 -4.50 -2.83
CA ILE A 112 -8.63 -5.85 -2.95
C ILE A 112 -7.71 -6.14 -1.77
N ILE A 113 -6.72 -5.29 -1.51
CA ILE A 113 -5.72 -5.48 -0.45
C ILE A 113 -6.38 -5.55 0.93
N GLN A 114 -7.35 -4.66 1.20
CA GLN A 114 -8.04 -4.59 2.48
C GLN A 114 -8.87 -5.86 2.80
N ASN A 115 -9.40 -6.52 1.76
CA ASN A 115 -10.26 -7.69 1.94
C ASN A 115 -9.54 -9.02 1.72
N THR A 116 -8.29 -9.01 1.28
CA THR A 116 -7.51 -10.23 1.00
C THR A 116 -6.24 -10.31 1.82
N TRP A 117 -5.25 -9.46 1.54
CA TRP A 117 -3.91 -9.53 2.13
C TRP A 117 -3.85 -9.06 3.57
N ILE A 118 -4.42 -7.90 3.87
CA ILE A 118 -4.34 -7.32 5.21
C ILE A 118 -4.92 -8.25 6.27
N PRO A 119 -6.13 -8.84 6.13
CA PRO A 119 -6.66 -9.76 7.12
C PRO A 119 -5.78 -11.01 7.32
N HIS A 120 -5.13 -11.48 6.26
CA HIS A 120 -4.24 -12.62 6.32
C HIS A 120 -2.95 -12.30 7.09
N GLU A 121 -2.35 -11.14 6.84
CA GLU A 121 -1.15 -10.68 7.56
C GLU A 121 -1.46 -10.32 9.02
N GLU A 122 -2.56 -9.60 9.27
CA GLU A 122 -2.99 -9.24 10.63
C GLU A 122 -3.23 -10.48 11.48
N LYS A 123 -3.83 -11.54 10.91
CA LYS A 123 -4.04 -12.80 11.61
C LYS A 123 -2.73 -13.46 12.03
N LYS A 124 -1.70 -13.47 11.18
CA LYS A 124 -0.37 -14.00 11.53
C LYS A 124 0.26 -13.21 12.67
N LEU A 125 0.15 -11.88 12.62
CA LEU A 125 0.68 -11.00 13.67
C LEU A 125 -0.06 -11.20 15.00
N GLU A 126 -1.37 -11.34 14.97
CA GLU A 126 -2.19 -11.64 16.16
C GLU A 126 -1.84 -13.00 16.77
N GLU A 127 -1.72 -14.04 15.95
CA GLU A 127 -1.35 -15.38 16.41
C GLU A 127 0.06 -15.43 17.03
N LYS A 128 0.99 -14.62 16.53
CA LYS A 128 2.39 -14.63 17.00
C LYS A 128 2.66 -13.66 18.14
N PHE A 129 2.05 -12.49 18.16
CA PHE A 129 2.38 -11.40 19.10
C PHE A 129 1.26 -11.04 20.09
N ALA A 130 0.10 -11.69 20.00
CA ALA A 130 -1.00 -11.64 20.98
C ALA A 130 -1.23 -10.27 21.66
N GLU A 131 -0.71 -10.08 22.90
CA GLU A 131 -0.91 -8.86 23.68
C GLU A 131 -0.28 -7.62 23.06
N ASP A 132 0.93 -7.74 22.51
CA ASP A 132 1.63 -6.64 21.83
C ASP A 132 0.87 -6.19 20.59
N TRP A 133 0.30 -7.15 19.86
CA TRP A 133 -0.58 -6.85 18.72
C TRP A 133 -1.84 -6.11 19.15
N SER A 134 -2.50 -6.56 20.22
CA SER A 134 -3.69 -5.89 20.75
C SER A 134 -3.41 -4.46 21.16
N ALA A 135 -2.30 -4.21 21.85
CA ALA A 135 -1.87 -2.86 22.23
C ALA A 135 -1.53 -1.98 21.01
N TYR A 136 -1.02 -2.57 19.94
CA TYR A 136 -0.68 -1.87 18.71
C TYR A 136 -1.93 -1.44 17.93
N ILE A 137 -2.92 -2.32 17.75
CA ILE A 137 -4.16 -1.99 17.02
C ILE A 137 -5.01 -0.93 17.72
N GLU A 138 -4.90 -0.80 19.05
CA GLU A 138 -5.57 0.26 19.80
C GLU A 138 -4.98 1.66 19.50
N LYS A 139 -3.71 1.73 19.16
CA LYS A 139 -2.97 2.99 18.96
C LYS A 139 -2.86 3.39 17.49
N THR A 140 -2.82 2.41 16.60
CA THR A 140 -2.50 2.64 15.19
C THR A 140 -3.56 2.03 14.29
N SER A 141 -4.15 2.86 13.42
CA SER A 141 -5.15 2.41 12.45
C SER A 141 -4.53 1.63 11.28
N ARG A 142 -5.35 0.93 10.51
CA ARG A 142 -4.93 0.21 9.30
C ARG A 142 -4.29 1.14 8.28
N TRP A 143 -4.90 2.31 8.11
CA TRP A 143 -4.48 3.36 7.18
C TRP A 143 -4.02 4.59 7.98
N LEU A 144 -4.47 5.77 7.65
CA LEU A 144 -4.22 7.01 8.40
C LEU A 144 -5.46 7.51 9.15
N TRP A 145 -6.55 6.81 9.05
CA TRP A 145 -7.88 7.15 9.59
C TRP A 145 -8.55 5.93 10.23
#